data_924286fc6990220499253cea14a33d6e
#
_entry.id   924286fc6990220499253cea14a33d6e
#
_cell.length_a   1.000
_cell.length_b   1.000
_cell.length_c   1.000
_cell.angle_alpha   90.00
_cell.angle_beta   90.00
_cell.angle_gamma   90.00
#
_symmetry.space_group_name_H-M   'P 1'
#
loop_
_entity.id
_entity.type
_entity.pdbx_description
1 polymer ?
#
loop_
_entity_poly.entity_id
_entity_poly.type
_entity_poly.pdbx_seq_one_letter_code
_entity_poly.pdbx_strand_id
1 'polypeptide(L)'
;RGVDFPTTVALLAMLTLAGILMTIVALFFAPLSQSRTGRVAMLLVVIMLLIGAEWVLGLAAYELITFGNLWANDLDQGIPIVGGVVLLAPALGYLLLTLTAAQLTPPSENRSTKIRVALLLVNASVAAWVSLGSMGTEAVFVMLYFGVGGLMLLWTLASSMLVAESPVLTSRVQRDLPQSFLGRSVLTWLTPGPATGLIFSTLNLFLIAVMAVGTVLVFNGQVTSSFTAREQRMVMQFVFAFVSYLTCFLLLVYGLMRSLRRKNNPRVEVGFAALVVVAVFASVGPYGVQLYFNDFLSFPYSSWQATNWVWTLSSILDGDDCSALVQVIGMVGVFGVCGILVMNSALVRPRRTATPERVRQELEQAKRGQG
;
A
#
# COMPACT_ATOMS: atom_id res chain seq x y z
N ARG A 1 -13.30 -33.21 -25.12
CA ARG A 1 -14.20 -32.59 -24.11
C ARG A 1 -14.22 -31.11 -24.41
N GLY A 2 -15.42 -30.55 -24.73
CA GLY A 2 -15.56 -29.11 -25.04
C GLY A 2 -15.52 -28.30 -23.73
N VAL A 3 -15.02 -27.06 -23.82
CA VAL A 3 -15.05 -26.10 -22.71
C VAL A 3 -16.50 -25.60 -22.57
N ASP A 4 -17.03 -25.59 -21.36
CA ASP A 4 -18.39 -25.11 -21.08
C ASP A 4 -18.57 -23.63 -21.42
N PHE A 5 -19.77 -23.25 -21.85
CA PHE A 5 -20.10 -21.88 -22.21
C PHE A 5 -19.79 -20.88 -21.08
N PRO A 6 -20.16 -21.14 -19.79
CA PRO A 6 -19.82 -20.23 -18.68
C PRO A 6 -18.31 -20.05 -18.51
N THR A 7 -17.52 -21.11 -18.64
CA THR A 7 -16.06 -21.07 -18.55
C THR A 7 -15.45 -20.23 -19.68
N THR A 8 -15.99 -20.37 -20.91
CA THR A 8 -15.55 -19.56 -22.05
C THR A 8 -15.84 -18.07 -21.83
N VAL A 9 -17.03 -17.72 -21.30
CA VAL A 9 -17.41 -16.34 -20.99
C VAL A 9 -16.52 -15.77 -19.88
N ALA A 10 -16.24 -16.54 -18.83
CA ALA A 10 -15.35 -16.12 -17.75
C ALA A 10 -13.92 -15.86 -18.25
N LEU A 11 -13.37 -16.73 -19.08
CA LEU A 11 -12.05 -16.56 -19.73
C LEU A 11 -12.01 -15.30 -20.59
N LEU A 12 -13.03 -15.09 -21.40
CA LEU A 12 -13.11 -13.88 -22.25
C LEU A 12 -13.19 -12.60 -21.43
N ALA A 13 -13.97 -12.62 -20.35
CA ALA A 13 -14.05 -11.50 -19.42
C ALA A 13 -12.72 -11.21 -18.71
N MET A 14 -12.01 -12.26 -18.26
CA MET A 14 -10.68 -12.12 -17.65
C MET A 14 -9.65 -11.57 -18.62
N LEU A 15 -9.61 -12.06 -19.86
CA LEU A 15 -8.71 -11.55 -20.89
C LEU A 15 -9.00 -10.10 -21.24
N THR A 16 -10.28 -9.75 -21.36
CA THR A 16 -10.69 -8.35 -21.63
C THR A 16 -10.26 -7.43 -20.49
N LEU A 17 -10.48 -7.84 -19.23
CA LEU A 17 -10.09 -7.06 -18.06
C LEU A 17 -8.57 -6.93 -17.94
N ALA A 18 -7.83 -7.99 -18.22
CA ALA A 18 -6.36 -7.94 -18.28
C ALA A 18 -5.87 -6.98 -19.36
N GLY A 19 -6.47 -7.00 -20.56
CA GLY A 19 -6.17 -6.06 -21.64
C GLY A 19 -6.42 -4.60 -21.25
N ILE A 20 -7.54 -4.33 -20.56
CA ILE A 20 -7.85 -3.00 -20.03
C ILE A 20 -6.80 -2.58 -18.99
N LEU A 21 -6.46 -3.45 -18.05
CA LEU A 21 -5.43 -3.19 -17.02
C LEU A 21 -4.07 -2.89 -17.66
N MET A 22 -3.66 -3.67 -18.65
CA MET A 22 -2.40 -3.45 -19.37
C MET A 22 -2.39 -2.11 -20.11
N THR A 23 -3.52 -1.70 -20.69
CA THR A 23 -3.67 -0.38 -21.32
C THR A 23 -3.52 0.74 -20.28
N ILE A 24 -4.12 0.59 -19.10
CA ILE A 24 -4.00 1.56 -18.00
C ILE A 24 -2.55 1.63 -17.49
N VAL A 25 -1.86 0.49 -17.37
CA VAL A 25 -0.44 0.43 -17.00
C VAL A 25 0.41 1.16 -18.04
N ALA A 26 0.17 0.94 -19.33
CA ALA A 26 0.87 1.65 -20.41
C ALA A 26 0.64 3.15 -20.33
N LEU A 27 -0.58 3.61 -20.07
CA LEU A 27 -0.92 5.03 -19.87
C LEU A 27 -0.21 5.62 -18.65
N PHE A 28 -0.08 4.87 -17.56
CA PHE A 28 0.64 5.32 -16.36
C PHE A 28 2.13 5.57 -16.64
N PHE A 29 2.76 4.73 -17.45
CA PHE A 29 4.17 4.87 -17.79
C PHE A 29 4.44 5.87 -18.91
N ALA A 30 3.43 6.22 -19.73
CA ALA A 30 3.62 7.11 -20.86
C ALA A 30 4.26 8.48 -20.52
N PRO A 31 3.87 9.20 -19.45
CA PRO A 31 4.51 10.46 -19.05
C PRO A 31 5.97 10.29 -18.58
N LEU A 32 6.33 9.12 -18.04
CA LEU A 32 7.68 8.82 -17.58
C LEU A 32 8.67 8.59 -18.73
N SER A 33 8.16 8.35 -19.94
CA SER A 33 8.95 8.03 -21.14
C SER A 33 9.60 9.25 -21.82
N GLN A 34 9.50 10.44 -21.24
CA GLN A 34 10.06 11.67 -21.84
C GLN A 34 11.60 11.67 -21.93
N SER A 35 12.30 10.98 -21.02
CA SER A 35 13.75 10.83 -21.08
C SER A 35 14.16 9.52 -21.79
N ARG A 36 15.36 9.51 -22.41
CA ARG A 36 15.88 8.30 -23.06
C ARG A 36 16.04 7.14 -22.09
N THR A 37 16.56 7.42 -20.89
CA THR A 37 16.72 6.43 -19.82
C THR A 37 15.37 5.97 -19.27
N GLY A 38 14.40 6.89 -19.12
CA GLY A 38 13.04 6.55 -18.68
C GLY A 38 12.33 5.64 -19.68
N ARG A 39 12.53 5.82 -20.99
CA ARG A 39 11.97 4.94 -22.03
C ARG A 39 12.50 3.51 -21.93
N VAL A 40 13.80 3.34 -21.73
CA VAL A 40 14.41 1.99 -21.58
C VAL A 40 13.92 1.32 -20.30
N ALA A 41 13.93 2.04 -19.18
CA ALA A 41 13.43 1.51 -17.91
C ALA A 41 11.94 1.11 -17.99
N MET A 42 11.12 1.97 -18.63
CA MET A 42 9.71 1.68 -18.88
C MET A 42 9.53 0.43 -19.75
N LEU A 43 10.30 0.30 -20.82
CA LEU A 43 10.21 -0.87 -21.71
C LEU A 43 10.51 -2.17 -20.94
N LEU A 44 11.55 -2.16 -20.10
CA LEU A 44 11.88 -3.31 -19.24
C LEU A 44 10.75 -3.63 -18.25
N VAL A 45 10.18 -2.63 -17.59
CA VAL A 45 9.06 -2.84 -16.65
C VAL A 45 7.83 -3.38 -17.36
N VAL A 46 7.48 -2.83 -18.54
CA VAL A 46 6.33 -3.32 -19.34
C VAL A 46 6.56 -4.75 -19.80
N ILE A 47 7.77 -5.09 -20.27
CA ILE A 47 8.11 -6.47 -20.66
C ILE A 47 7.99 -7.41 -19.44
N MET A 48 8.53 -7.04 -18.27
CA MET A 48 8.40 -7.87 -17.05
C MET A 48 6.93 -8.06 -16.64
N LEU A 49 6.13 -6.99 -16.73
CA LEU A 49 4.69 -7.07 -16.43
C LEU A 49 3.94 -7.94 -17.46
N LEU A 50 4.29 -7.85 -18.75
CA LEU A 50 3.71 -8.70 -19.79
C LEU A 50 4.05 -10.17 -19.56
N ILE A 51 5.31 -10.49 -19.27
CA ILE A 51 5.74 -11.86 -18.96
C ILE A 51 5.01 -12.36 -17.70
N GLY A 52 4.92 -11.53 -16.64
CA GLY A 52 4.19 -11.87 -15.42
C GLY A 52 2.70 -12.10 -15.67
N ALA A 53 2.06 -11.23 -16.46
CA ALA A 53 0.65 -11.38 -16.83
C ALA A 53 0.41 -12.63 -17.69
N GLU A 54 1.31 -12.92 -18.64
CA GLU A 54 1.24 -14.12 -19.48
C GLU A 54 1.37 -15.41 -18.63
N TRP A 55 2.28 -15.41 -17.65
CA TRP A 55 2.42 -16.51 -16.69
C TRP A 55 1.15 -16.73 -15.86
N VAL A 56 0.60 -15.67 -15.28
CA VAL A 56 -0.62 -15.75 -14.44
C VAL A 56 -1.82 -16.17 -15.28
N LEU A 57 -1.99 -15.60 -16.48
CA LEU A 57 -3.06 -15.97 -17.40
C LEU A 57 -2.89 -17.38 -17.94
N GLY A 58 -1.64 -17.79 -18.23
CA GLY A 58 -1.32 -19.13 -18.67
C GLY A 58 -1.62 -20.19 -17.61
N LEU A 59 -1.26 -19.93 -16.35
CA LEU A 59 -1.61 -20.80 -15.22
C LEU A 59 -3.13 -20.86 -15.02
N ALA A 60 -3.81 -19.73 -15.02
CA ALA A 60 -5.26 -19.68 -14.88
C ALA A 60 -5.97 -20.41 -16.03
N ALA A 61 -5.50 -20.26 -17.27
CA ALA A 61 -6.03 -20.96 -18.42
C ALA A 61 -5.73 -22.47 -18.36
N TYR A 62 -4.54 -22.86 -17.92
CA TYR A 62 -4.16 -24.26 -17.73
C TYR A 62 -5.05 -24.94 -16.69
N GLU A 63 -5.26 -24.32 -15.54
CA GLU A 63 -6.16 -24.79 -14.50
C GLU A 63 -7.60 -24.93 -15.03
N LEU A 64 -8.10 -23.90 -15.73
CA LEU A 64 -9.40 -23.88 -16.36
C LEU A 64 -9.60 -25.01 -17.39
N ILE A 65 -8.58 -25.30 -18.21
CA ILE A 65 -8.64 -26.32 -19.26
C ILE A 65 -8.46 -27.74 -18.68
N THR A 66 -7.58 -27.89 -17.69
CA THR A 66 -7.22 -29.19 -17.12
C THR A 66 -8.32 -29.73 -16.22
N PHE A 67 -8.91 -28.89 -15.40
CA PHE A 67 -9.97 -29.28 -14.46
C PHE A 67 -11.37 -29.16 -15.05
N GLY A 68 -11.53 -28.57 -16.24
CA GLY A 68 -12.68 -28.69 -17.15
C GLY A 68 -14.03 -28.13 -16.67
N ASN A 69 -14.17 -27.85 -15.38
CA ASN A 69 -15.42 -27.39 -14.76
C ASN A 69 -15.11 -26.56 -13.53
N LEU A 70 -14.81 -25.27 -13.71
CA LEU A 70 -14.68 -24.30 -12.60
C LEU A 70 -15.95 -24.22 -11.73
N TRP A 71 -17.08 -24.67 -12.25
CA TRP A 71 -18.39 -24.49 -11.63
C TRP A 71 -19.07 -25.79 -11.20
N ALA A 72 -18.59 -26.96 -11.67
CA ALA A 72 -19.34 -28.20 -11.48
C ALA A 72 -18.94 -28.99 -10.22
N ASN A 73 -17.68 -28.94 -9.80
CA ASN A 73 -17.20 -29.75 -8.67
C ASN A 73 -16.53 -28.96 -7.53
N ASP A 74 -16.06 -27.71 -7.77
CA ASP A 74 -15.36 -26.91 -6.76
C ASP A 74 -15.68 -25.42 -6.93
N LEU A 75 -16.90 -25.01 -6.65
CA LEU A 75 -17.31 -23.61 -6.48
C LEU A 75 -16.36 -22.90 -5.50
N ASP A 76 -15.82 -23.62 -4.54
CA ASP A 76 -14.95 -23.14 -3.48
C ASP A 76 -13.60 -22.62 -4.00
N GLN A 77 -13.05 -23.14 -5.11
CA GLN A 77 -11.80 -22.64 -5.70
C GLN A 77 -12.01 -21.56 -6.77
N GLY A 78 -13.14 -21.59 -7.48
CA GLY A 78 -13.45 -20.63 -8.52
C GLY A 78 -13.85 -19.24 -7.98
N ILE A 79 -14.62 -19.19 -6.89
CA ILE A 79 -15.07 -17.94 -6.25
C ILE A 79 -13.90 -17.02 -5.85
N PRO A 80 -12.83 -17.53 -5.21
CA PRO A 80 -11.67 -16.73 -4.86
C PRO A 80 -10.98 -16.08 -6.06
N ILE A 81 -10.77 -16.83 -7.14
CA ILE A 81 -10.07 -16.32 -8.34
C ILE A 81 -10.92 -15.26 -9.03
N VAL A 82 -12.17 -15.55 -9.31
CA VAL A 82 -13.10 -14.62 -9.97
C VAL A 82 -13.36 -13.40 -9.08
N GLY A 83 -13.58 -13.61 -7.79
CA GLY A 83 -13.75 -12.53 -6.81
C GLY A 83 -12.53 -11.60 -6.75
N GLY A 84 -11.31 -12.16 -6.77
CA GLY A 84 -10.08 -11.39 -6.83
C GLY A 84 -10.01 -10.53 -8.08
N VAL A 85 -10.24 -11.11 -9.25
CA VAL A 85 -10.20 -10.37 -10.51
C VAL A 85 -11.26 -9.27 -10.54
N VAL A 86 -12.49 -9.56 -10.14
CA VAL A 86 -13.61 -8.58 -10.15
C VAL A 86 -13.41 -7.45 -9.15
N LEU A 87 -12.82 -7.72 -7.98
CA LEU A 87 -12.62 -6.72 -6.93
C LEU A 87 -11.31 -5.94 -7.11
N LEU A 88 -10.20 -6.64 -7.39
CA LEU A 88 -8.87 -6.02 -7.39
C LEU A 88 -8.58 -5.29 -8.70
N ALA A 89 -8.98 -5.82 -9.84
CA ALA A 89 -8.64 -5.20 -11.13
C ALA A 89 -9.25 -3.81 -11.31
N PRO A 90 -10.54 -3.54 -10.99
CA PRO A 90 -11.08 -2.18 -11.03
C PRO A 90 -10.43 -1.24 -10.02
N ALA A 91 -10.14 -1.73 -8.80
CA ALA A 91 -9.52 -0.91 -7.75
C ALA A 91 -8.09 -0.50 -8.12
N LEU A 92 -7.27 -1.44 -8.61
CA LEU A 92 -5.92 -1.17 -9.11
C LEU A 92 -5.96 -0.30 -10.37
N GLY A 93 -6.89 -0.56 -11.30
CA GLY A 93 -7.11 0.26 -12.47
C GLY A 93 -7.42 1.71 -12.10
N TYR A 94 -8.33 1.92 -11.14
CA TYR A 94 -8.67 3.26 -10.64
C TYR A 94 -7.46 3.93 -9.95
N LEU A 95 -6.67 3.19 -9.17
CA LEU A 95 -5.45 3.71 -8.56
C LEU A 95 -4.45 4.18 -9.63
N LEU A 96 -4.17 3.36 -10.63
CA LEU A 96 -3.26 3.70 -11.72
C LEU A 96 -3.74 4.89 -12.53
N LEU A 97 -5.03 4.97 -12.83
CA LEU A 97 -5.63 6.13 -13.53
C LEU A 97 -5.51 7.41 -12.69
N THR A 98 -5.74 7.34 -11.36
CA THR A 98 -5.58 8.51 -10.48
C THR A 98 -4.13 8.94 -10.36
N LEU A 99 -3.18 8.00 -10.34
CA LEU A 99 -1.74 8.29 -10.37
C LEU A 99 -1.32 8.93 -11.70
N THR A 100 -1.83 8.42 -12.83
CA THR A 100 -1.59 9.01 -14.16
C THR A 100 -2.15 10.44 -14.24
N ALA A 101 -3.38 10.63 -13.80
CA ALA A 101 -4.00 11.96 -13.74
C ALA A 101 -3.20 12.91 -12.84
N ALA A 102 -2.68 12.43 -11.71
CA ALA A 102 -1.85 13.23 -10.82
C ALA A 102 -0.53 13.68 -11.45
N GLN A 103 0.07 12.88 -12.33
CA GLN A 103 1.27 13.27 -13.07
C GLN A 103 1.01 14.41 -14.05
N LEU A 104 -0.17 14.42 -14.68
CA LEU A 104 -0.58 15.40 -15.68
C LEU A 104 -1.17 16.69 -15.07
N THR A 105 -1.64 16.62 -13.83
CA THR A 105 -2.28 17.76 -13.15
C THR A 105 -1.26 18.83 -12.71
N PRO A 106 -1.58 20.14 -12.76
CA PRO A 106 -0.68 21.18 -12.25
C PRO A 106 -0.39 21.03 -10.74
N PRO A 107 0.80 21.46 -10.25
CA PRO A 107 1.17 21.37 -8.83
C PRO A 107 0.24 22.13 -7.88
N SER A 108 -0.52 23.10 -8.40
CA SER A 108 -1.48 23.91 -7.64
C SER A 108 -2.77 23.15 -7.26
N GLU A 109 -3.04 22.00 -7.89
CA GLU A 109 -4.23 21.21 -7.62
C GLU A 109 -4.02 20.12 -6.57
N ASN A 110 -5.13 19.68 -5.97
CA ASN A 110 -5.10 18.63 -4.97
C ASN A 110 -5.03 17.26 -5.64
N ARG A 111 -3.83 16.73 -5.77
CA ARG A 111 -3.55 15.41 -6.35
C ARG A 111 -3.69 14.29 -5.31
N SER A 112 -3.35 14.60 -4.06
CA SER A 112 -3.15 13.59 -3.00
C SER A 112 -4.46 12.96 -2.53
N THR A 113 -5.53 13.73 -2.39
CA THR A 113 -6.82 13.22 -1.89
C THR A 113 -7.36 12.08 -2.75
N LYS A 114 -7.34 12.24 -4.08
CA LYS A 114 -7.82 11.20 -5.00
C LYS A 114 -6.97 9.92 -4.90
N ILE A 115 -5.65 10.07 -4.80
CA ILE A 115 -4.72 8.93 -4.62
C ILE A 115 -5.01 8.19 -3.31
N ARG A 116 -5.21 8.93 -2.21
CA ARG A 116 -5.51 8.34 -0.89
C ARG A 116 -6.84 7.60 -0.90
N VAL A 117 -7.87 8.15 -1.54
CA VAL A 117 -9.16 7.45 -1.73
C VAL A 117 -8.97 6.18 -2.57
N ALA A 118 -8.20 6.25 -3.65
CA ALA A 118 -7.91 5.07 -4.47
C ALA A 118 -7.15 3.98 -3.68
N LEU A 119 -6.17 4.37 -2.83
CA LEU A 119 -5.47 3.44 -1.94
C LEU A 119 -6.41 2.78 -0.92
N LEU A 120 -7.37 3.54 -0.36
CA LEU A 120 -8.41 2.97 0.52
C LEU A 120 -9.31 1.98 -0.22
N LEU A 121 -9.67 2.27 -1.47
CA LEU A 121 -10.45 1.33 -2.30
C LEU A 121 -9.67 0.03 -2.55
N VAL A 122 -8.37 0.11 -2.82
CA VAL A 122 -7.54 -1.10 -2.96
C VAL A 122 -7.50 -1.89 -1.66
N ASN A 123 -7.30 -1.23 -0.50
CA ASN A 123 -7.34 -1.90 0.80
C ASN A 123 -8.69 -2.59 1.03
N ALA A 124 -9.80 -1.89 0.76
CA ALA A 124 -11.15 -2.45 0.93
C ALA A 124 -11.39 -3.63 -0.01
N SER A 125 -10.93 -3.55 -1.25
CA SER A 125 -11.05 -4.62 -2.24
C SER A 125 -10.25 -5.87 -1.84
N VAL A 126 -9.03 -5.70 -1.33
CA VAL A 126 -8.22 -6.82 -0.81
C VAL A 126 -8.87 -7.41 0.43
N ALA A 127 -9.36 -6.58 1.36
CA ALA A 127 -10.04 -7.05 2.56
C ALA A 127 -11.31 -7.85 2.20
N ALA A 128 -12.12 -7.36 1.27
CA ALA A 128 -13.29 -8.07 0.76
C ALA A 128 -12.89 -9.40 0.10
N TRP A 129 -11.84 -9.39 -0.73
CA TRP A 129 -11.35 -10.59 -1.39
C TRP A 129 -10.87 -11.64 -0.40
N VAL A 130 -10.03 -11.26 0.57
CA VAL A 130 -9.54 -12.16 1.62
C VAL A 130 -10.72 -12.69 2.47
N SER A 131 -11.73 -11.85 2.76
CA SER A 131 -12.92 -12.25 3.50
C SER A 131 -13.78 -13.26 2.72
N LEU A 132 -13.90 -13.13 1.40
CA LEU A 132 -14.58 -14.11 0.55
C LEU A 132 -13.88 -15.48 0.57
N GLY A 133 -12.54 -15.48 0.56
CA GLY A 133 -11.77 -16.72 0.70
C GLY A 133 -11.93 -17.38 2.06
N SER A 134 -12.30 -16.61 3.09
CA SER A 134 -12.52 -17.13 4.44
C SER A 134 -13.75 -18.04 4.57
N MET A 135 -14.58 -18.12 3.55
CA MET A 135 -15.83 -18.90 3.62
C MET A 135 -15.67 -20.40 3.33
N GLY A 136 -14.46 -20.95 3.36
CA GLY A 136 -14.38 -22.40 3.41
C GLY A 136 -13.25 -23.13 2.70
N THR A 137 -12.15 -22.50 2.29
CA THR A 137 -11.17 -23.15 1.43
C THR A 137 -9.72 -23.04 1.88
N GLU A 138 -8.89 -24.03 1.47
CA GLU A 138 -7.43 -23.98 1.55
C GLU A 138 -6.83 -22.77 0.78
N ALA A 139 -7.60 -22.18 -0.13
CA ALA A 139 -7.24 -20.97 -0.88
C ALA A 139 -7.01 -19.73 0.00
N VAL A 140 -7.47 -19.72 1.23
CA VAL A 140 -7.25 -18.62 2.18
C VAL A 140 -5.78 -18.29 2.39
N PHE A 141 -4.93 -19.30 2.49
CA PHE A 141 -3.50 -19.07 2.62
C PHE A 141 -2.95 -18.29 1.44
N VAL A 142 -3.30 -18.74 0.25
CA VAL A 142 -2.88 -18.09 -1.00
C VAL A 142 -3.37 -16.65 -1.02
N MET A 143 -4.62 -16.41 -0.67
CA MET A 143 -5.21 -15.07 -0.62
C MET A 143 -4.59 -14.20 0.45
N LEU A 144 -4.32 -14.75 1.64
CA LEU A 144 -3.65 -14.05 2.72
C LEU A 144 -2.23 -13.64 2.29
N TYR A 145 -1.45 -14.57 1.76
CA TYR A 145 -0.08 -14.28 1.32
C TYR A 145 -0.05 -13.28 0.17
N PHE A 146 -0.82 -13.48 -0.88
CA PHE A 146 -0.84 -12.55 -2.02
C PHE A 146 -1.55 -11.24 -1.71
N GLY A 147 -2.66 -11.27 -0.96
CA GLY A 147 -3.41 -10.07 -0.59
C GLY A 147 -2.63 -9.21 0.40
N VAL A 148 -2.24 -9.77 1.53
CA VAL A 148 -1.50 -9.03 2.57
C VAL A 148 -0.09 -8.68 2.09
N GLY A 149 0.63 -9.61 1.47
CA GLY A 149 1.95 -9.35 0.89
C GLY A 149 1.93 -8.29 -0.20
N GLY A 150 0.94 -8.34 -1.10
CA GLY A 150 0.72 -7.32 -2.12
C GLY A 150 0.43 -5.94 -1.51
N LEU A 151 -0.42 -5.87 -0.47
CA LEU A 151 -0.66 -4.63 0.27
C LEU A 151 0.59 -4.12 0.98
N MET A 152 1.39 -4.99 1.59
CA MET A 152 2.65 -4.60 2.24
C MET A 152 3.61 -3.94 1.23
N LEU A 153 3.77 -4.51 0.04
CA LEU A 153 4.57 -3.92 -1.03
C LEU A 153 3.98 -2.59 -1.52
N LEU A 154 2.69 -2.53 -1.78
CA LEU A 154 2.00 -1.31 -2.19
C LEU A 154 2.19 -0.19 -1.16
N TRP A 155 2.00 -0.50 0.14
CA TRP A 155 2.14 0.49 1.19
C TRP A 155 3.59 0.88 1.48
N THR A 156 4.57 0.02 1.23
CA THR A 156 5.99 0.41 1.29
C THR A 156 6.28 1.51 0.28
N LEU A 157 5.80 1.38 -0.94
CA LEU A 157 5.95 2.39 -1.99
C LEU A 157 5.11 3.65 -1.70
N ALA A 158 3.80 3.48 -1.49
CA ALA A 158 2.87 4.58 -1.32
C ALA A 158 3.17 5.43 -0.07
N SER A 159 3.46 4.81 1.07
CA SER A 159 3.72 5.51 2.32
C SER A 159 4.97 6.37 2.27
N SER A 160 6.05 5.87 1.64
CA SER A 160 7.27 6.63 1.48
C SER A 160 7.07 7.91 0.66
N MET A 161 6.23 7.82 -0.39
CA MET A 161 5.87 8.96 -1.23
C MET A 161 4.93 9.94 -0.49
N LEU A 162 3.93 9.42 0.24
CA LEU A 162 3.00 10.25 1.01
C LEU A 162 3.69 11.04 2.14
N VAL A 163 4.67 10.44 2.80
CA VAL A 163 5.50 11.12 3.83
C VAL A 163 6.41 12.18 3.20
N ALA A 164 6.76 12.03 1.94
CA ALA A 164 7.56 13.00 1.19
C ALA A 164 6.74 14.11 0.51
N GLU A 165 5.42 14.19 0.70
CA GLU A 165 4.59 15.26 0.16
C GLU A 165 4.97 16.64 0.70
N SER A 166 4.69 17.70 -0.08
CA SER A 166 4.94 19.09 0.34
C SER A 166 4.10 19.47 1.58
N PRO A 167 4.68 20.17 2.57
CA PRO A 167 3.94 20.64 3.74
C PRO A 167 3.05 21.84 3.43
N VAL A 168 3.19 22.47 2.26
CA VAL A 168 2.47 23.68 1.89
C VAL A 168 1.13 23.32 1.26
N LEU A 169 0.05 23.58 1.98
CA LEU A 169 -1.30 23.52 1.43
C LEU A 169 -1.54 24.74 0.53
N THR A 170 -1.90 24.48 -0.73
CA THR A 170 -2.28 25.55 -1.65
C THR A 170 -3.56 26.25 -1.15
N SER A 171 -3.71 27.54 -1.41
CA SER A 171 -4.88 28.32 -1.01
C SER A 171 -6.19 27.74 -1.57
N ARG A 172 -6.13 27.01 -2.69
CA ARG A 172 -7.26 26.33 -3.30
C ARG A 172 -7.71 25.14 -2.43
N VAL A 173 -6.79 24.29 -1.99
CA VAL A 173 -7.07 23.17 -1.09
C VAL A 173 -7.62 23.65 0.26
N GLN A 174 -7.09 24.79 0.76
CA GLN A 174 -7.59 25.37 2.02
C GLN A 174 -9.02 25.90 1.91
N ARG A 175 -9.45 26.35 0.72
CA ARG A 175 -10.84 26.80 0.46
C ARG A 175 -11.81 25.66 0.33
N ASP A 176 -11.36 24.52 -0.25
CA ASP A 176 -12.20 23.34 -0.48
C ASP A 176 -12.46 22.52 0.80
N LEU A 177 -11.83 22.90 1.92
CA LEU A 177 -12.05 22.26 3.22
C LEU A 177 -13.49 22.47 3.73
N PRO A 178 -14.15 21.42 4.25
CA PRO A 178 -15.51 21.53 4.78
C PRO A 178 -15.63 22.53 5.91
N GLN A 179 -16.82 23.10 6.03
CA GLN A 179 -17.14 24.04 7.13
C GLN A 179 -17.36 23.31 8.47
N SER A 180 -17.88 22.08 8.42
CA SER A 180 -18.17 21.28 9.61
C SER A 180 -16.88 20.79 10.30
N PHE A 181 -16.88 20.74 11.63
CA PHE A 181 -15.75 20.25 12.43
C PHE A 181 -15.45 18.78 12.12
N LEU A 182 -16.46 17.91 12.08
CA LEU A 182 -16.30 16.48 11.78
C LEU A 182 -15.80 16.26 10.35
N GLY A 183 -16.38 16.98 9.38
CA GLY A 183 -15.94 16.89 7.98
C GLY A 183 -14.49 17.33 7.81
N ARG A 184 -14.04 18.39 8.53
CA ARG A 184 -12.63 18.80 8.54
C ARG A 184 -11.73 17.75 9.16
N SER A 185 -12.12 17.17 10.27
CA SER A 185 -11.32 16.13 10.94
C SER A 185 -11.11 14.91 10.02
N VAL A 186 -12.14 14.42 9.36
CA VAL A 186 -12.06 13.29 8.42
C VAL A 186 -11.26 13.68 7.16
N LEU A 187 -11.56 14.82 6.55
CA LEU A 187 -10.88 15.25 5.32
C LEU A 187 -9.44 15.71 5.54
N THR A 188 -9.07 16.12 6.76
CA THR A 188 -7.67 16.44 7.08
C THR A 188 -6.73 15.25 6.81
N TRP A 189 -7.18 14.03 7.10
CA TRP A 189 -6.39 12.81 6.84
C TRP A 189 -6.19 12.51 5.35
N LEU A 190 -7.11 12.99 4.52
CA LEU A 190 -7.07 12.88 3.07
C LEU A 190 -6.38 14.08 2.40
N THR A 191 -6.05 15.15 3.15
CA THR A 191 -5.38 16.32 2.60
C THR A 191 -3.89 16.07 2.39
N PRO A 192 -3.27 16.69 1.36
CA PRO A 192 -1.83 16.57 1.13
C PRO A 192 -1.03 17.10 2.32
N GLY A 193 0.09 16.46 2.60
CA GLY A 193 1.04 16.89 3.62
C GLY A 193 1.82 15.72 4.21
N PRO A 194 3.06 15.97 4.66
CA PRO A 194 3.95 14.92 5.14
C PRO A 194 3.47 14.28 6.45
N ALA A 195 2.94 15.06 7.38
CA ALA A 195 2.43 14.54 8.65
C ALA A 195 1.09 13.82 8.47
N THR A 196 0.17 14.38 7.66
CA THR A 196 -1.08 13.69 7.29
C THR A 196 -0.80 12.43 6.48
N GLY A 197 0.23 12.43 5.61
CA GLY A 197 0.71 11.27 4.88
C GLY A 197 1.22 10.17 5.80
N LEU A 198 2.04 10.53 6.80
CA LEU A 198 2.55 9.58 7.79
C LEU A 198 1.41 8.92 8.58
N ILE A 199 0.48 9.73 9.11
CA ILE A 199 -0.64 9.24 9.91
C ILE A 199 -1.55 8.34 9.07
N PHE A 200 -1.89 8.80 7.86
CA PHE A 200 -2.70 8.03 6.93
C PHE A 200 -2.05 6.67 6.61
N SER A 201 -0.75 6.66 6.33
CA SER A 201 0.01 5.43 6.07
C SER A 201 0.02 4.50 7.29
N THR A 202 0.30 5.02 8.47
CA THR A 202 0.36 4.23 9.71
C THR A 202 -0.98 3.59 10.04
N LEU A 203 -2.09 4.33 9.88
CA LEU A 203 -3.43 3.78 10.09
C LEU A 203 -3.75 2.65 9.10
N ASN A 204 -3.39 2.82 7.84
CA ASN A 204 -3.65 1.78 6.85
C ASN A 204 -2.77 0.55 7.07
N LEU A 205 -1.51 0.73 7.48
CA LEU A 205 -0.65 -0.38 7.90
C LEU A 205 -1.23 -1.12 9.11
N PHE A 206 -1.78 -0.39 10.08
CA PHE A 206 -2.48 -0.99 11.21
C PHE A 206 -3.74 -1.76 10.77
N LEU A 207 -4.54 -1.21 9.84
CA LEU A 207 -5.70 -1.90 9.28
C LEU A 207 -5.30 -3.19 8.56
N ILE A 208 -4.18 -3.22 7.85
CA ILE A 208 -3.64 -4.44 7.23
C ILE A 208 -3.29 -5.48 8.30
N ALA A 209 -2.65 -5.06 9.40
CA ALA A 209 -2.35 -5.96 10.50
C ALA A 209 -3.63 -6.51 11.14
N VAL A 210 -4.63 -5.67 11.38
CA VAL A 210 -5.94 -6.09 11.92
C VAL A 210 -6.64 -7.06 10.97
N MET A 211 -6.61 -6.80 9.67
CA MET A 211 -7.18 -7.69 8.66
C MET A 211 -6.48 -9.07 8.68
N ALA A 212 -5.16 -9.10 8.66
CA ALA A 212 -4.39 -10.35 8.66
C ALA A 212 -4.64 -11.17 9.93
N VAL A 213 -4.60 -10.53 11.10
CA VAL A 213 -4.88 -11.18 12.39
C VAL A 213 -6.35 -11.63 12.47
N GLY A 214 -7.28 -10.78 12.06
CA GLY A 214 -8.71 -11.09 12.02
C GLY A 214 -8.99 -12.33 11.16
N THR A 215 -8.38 -12.40 9.98
CA THR A 215 -8.48 -13.56 9.09
C THR A 215 -7.96 -14.82 9.78
N VAL A 216 -6.75 -14.79 10.36
CA VAL A 216 -6.17 -15.93 11.07
C VAL A 216 -7.05 -16.39 12.24
N LEU A 217 -7.63 -15.47 13.01
CA LEU A 217 -8.50 -15.79 14.15
C LEU A 217 -9.84 -16.38 13.73
N VAL A 218 -10.46 -15.85 12.67
CA VAL A 218 -11.72 -16.38 12.13
C VAL A 218 -11.53 -17.82 11.63
N PHE A 219 -10.40 -18.09 10.96
CA PHE A 219 -10.09 -19.44 10.48
C PHE A 219 -9.83 -20.45 11.58
N ASN A 220 -9.23 -20.02 12.67
CA ASN A 220 -8.96 -20.89 13.82
C ASN A 220 -10.25 -21.45 14.44
N GLY A 221 -11.39 -20.79 14.25
CA GLY A 221 -12.70 -21.24 14.72
C GLY A 221 -13.42 -22.24 13.81
N GLN A 222 -12.89 -22.49 12.58
CA GLN A 222 -13.53 -23.42 11.64
C GLN A 222 -12.88 -24.79 11.69
N VAL A 223 -13.70 -25.85 11.70
CA VAL A 223 -13.31 -27.27 11.90
C VAL A 223 -12.32 -27.79 10.86
N THR A 224 -12.17 -27.12 9.74
CA THR A 224 -11.30 -27.52 8.60
C THR A 224 -9.97 -26.77 8.54
N SER A 225 -9.63 -25.95 9.56
CA SER A 225 -8.42 -25.14 9.50
C SER A 225 -7.16 -26.01 9.65
N SER A 226 -6.35 -26.01 8.62
CA SER A 226 -5.02 -26.64 8.58
C SER A 226 -3.92 -25.78 9.23
N PHE A 227 -4.25 -24.61 9.80
CA PHE A 227 -3.29 -23.76 10.50
C PHE A 227 -2.85 -24.34 11.82
N THR A 228 -1.61 -24.72 11.91
CA THR A 228 -1.01 -25.07 13.20
C THR A 228 -0.86 -23.81 14.07
N ALA A 229 -0.88 -23.97 15.40
CA ALA A 229 -0.65 -22.85 16.32
C ALA A 229 0.70 -22.15 16.08
N ARG A 230 1.68 -22.85 15.50
CA ARG A 230 2.98 -22.31 15.10
C ARG A 230 2.83 -21.36 13.89
N GLU A 231 2.15 -21.79 12.85
CA GLU A 231 1.95 -20.99 11.63
C GLU A 231 1.14 -19.74 11.92
N GLN A 232 0.10 -19.84 12.74
CA GLN A 232 -0.68 -18.68 13.17
C GLN A 232 0.19 -17.64 13.87
N ARG A 233 1.01 -18.07 14.81
CA ARG A 233 1.94 -17.21 15.55
C ARG A 233 2.94 -16.56 14.60
N MET A 234 3.51 -17.34 13.68
CA MET A 234 4.47 -16.90 12.69
C MET A 234 3.87 -15.80 11.78
N VAL A 235 2.66 -16.02 11.23
CA VAL A 235 1.98 -15.02 10.40
C VAL A 235 1.69 -13.73 11.18
N MET A 236 1.16 -13.85 12.41
CA MET A 236 0.87 -12.69 13.25
C MET A 236 2.14 -11.89 13.57
N GLN A 237 3.20 -12.57 14.01
CA GLN A 237 4.48 -11.92 14.33
C GLN A 237 5.10 -11.26 13.10
N PHE A 238 5.07 -11.92 11.95
CA PHE A 238 5.60 -11.39 10.69
C PHE A 238 4.90 -10.09 10.29
N VAL A 239 3.57 -10.09 10.29
CA VAL A 239 2.77 -8.90 9.93
C VAL A 239 3.02 -7.76 10.91
N PHE A 240 2.99 -8.02 12.21
CA PHE A 240 3.26 -7.00 13.23
C PHE A 240 4.69 -6.48 13.15
N ALA A 241 5.69 -7.35 12.92
CA ALA A 241 7.07 -6.94 12.73
C ALA A 241 7.20 -6.02 11.52
N PHE A 242 6.65 -6.42 10.36
CA PHE A 242 6.69 -5.62 9.16
C PHE A 242 6.08 -4.23 9.36
N VAL A 243 4.87 -4.15 9.93
CA VAL A 243 4.17 -2.89 10.19
C VAL A 243 4.96 -2.02 11.17
N SER A 244 5.54 -2.61 12.22
CA SER A 244 6.34 -1.90 13.22
C SER A 244 7.61 -1.32 12.62
N TYR A 245 8.38 -2.11 11.87
CA TYR A 245 9.60 -1.64 11.20
C TYR A 245 9.30 -0.56 10.17
N LEU A 246 8.32 -0.79 9.31
CA LEU A 246 7.96 0.19 8.29
C LEU A 246 7.51 1.50 8.93
N THR A 247 6.73 1.46 10.01
CA THR A 247 6.33 2.66 10.75
C THR A 247 7.54 3.41 11.31
N CYS A 248 8.51 2.72 11.93
CA CYS A 248 9.74 3.33 12.42
C CYS A 248 10.57 3.94 11.27
N PHE A 249 10.69 3.25 10.16
CA PHE A 249 11.42 3.76 8.99
C PHE A 249 10.73 4.99 8.39
N LEU A 250 9.40 5.00 8.33
CA LEU A 250 8.64 6.18 7.87
C LEU A 250 8.83 7.39 8.80
N LEU A 251 8.96 7.19 10.11
CA LEU A 251 9.30 8.25 11.06
C LEU A 251 10.69 8.83 10.77
N LEU A 252 11.68 7.99 10.49
CA LEU A 252 13.03 8.41 10.11
C LEU A 252 13.02 9.15 8.76
N VAL A 253 12.31 8.63 7.77
CA VAL A 253 12.12 9.29 6.47
C VAL A 253 11.45 10.65 6.65
N TYR A 254 10.40 10.75 7.49
CA TYR A 254 9.75 12.02 7.82
C TYR A 254 10.74 13.04 8.39
N GLY A 255 11.56 12.64 9.37
CA GLY A 255 12.61 13.47 9.97
C GLY A 255 13.65 13.93 8.95
N LEU A 256 14.12 12.98 8.11
CA LEU A 256 15.08 13.25 7.04
C LEU A 256 14.53 14.24 5.99
N MET A 257 13.30 13.98 5.51
CA MET A 257 12.63 14.87 4.55
C MET A 257 12.39 16.27 5.13
N ARG A 258 12.03 16.36 6.41
CA ARG A 258 11.90 17.65 7.11
C ARG A 258 13.23 18.41 7.17
N SER A 259 14.36 17.71 7.40
CA SER A 259 15.70 18.28 7.39
C SER A 259 16.12 18.75 5.99
N LEU A 260 15.92 17.93 4.98
CA LEU A 260 16.25 18.26 3.59
C LEU A 260 15.49 19.49 3.08
N ARG A 261 14.23 19.65 3.50
CA ARG A 261 13.38 20.80 3.11
C ARG A 261 13.83 22.14 3.66
N ARG A 262 14.69 22.15 4.65
CA ARG A 262 15.27 23.43 5.15
C ARG A 262 16.18 24.10 4.12
N LYS A 263 16.79 23.31 3.22
CA LYS A 263 17.74 23.80 2.22
C LYS A 263 17.22 23.71 0.80
N ASN A 264 16.48 22.65 0.49
CA ASN A 264 16.01 22.32 -0.86
C ASN A 264 14.54 21.91 -0.81
N ASN A 265 13.88 21.93 -1.97
CA ASN A 265 12.51 21.40 -2.11
C ASN A 265 12.57 20.01 -2.80
N PRO A 266 12.83 18.93 -2.06
CA PRO A 266 13.01 17.60 -2.64
C PRO A 266 11.73 17.12 -3.29
N ARG A 267 11.87 16.40 -4.39
CA ARG A 267 10.75 15.72 -5.06
C ARG A 267 10.23 14.57 -4.21
N VAL A 268 9.01 14.13 -4.50
CA VAL A 268 8.32 13.06 -3.74
C VAL A 268 9.07 11.73 -3.86
N GLU A 269 9.71 11.46 -5.01
CA GLU A 269 10.49 10.25 -5.27
C GLU A 269 11.70 10.10 -4.33
N VAL A 270 12.22 11.22 -3.81
CA VAL A 270 13.31 11.22 -2.82
C VAL A 270 12.88 10.51 -1.52
N GLY A 271 11.58 10.52 -1.21
CA GLY A 271 11.05 9.79 -0.05
C GLY A 271 11.25 8.29 -0.15
N PHE A 272 11.02 7.72 -1.33
CA PHE A 272 11.27 6.30 -1.56
C PHE A 272 12.77 5.97 -1.51
N ALA A 273 13.61 6.77 -2.14
CA ALA A 273 15.06 6.60 -2.06
C ALA A 273 15.56 6.69 -0.60
N ALA A 274 15.01 7.64 0.18
CA ALA A 274 15.33 7.76 1.61
C ALA A 274 14.90 6.51 2.40
N LEU A 275 13.72 5.95 2.11
CA LEU A 275 13.26 4.70 2.75
C LEU A 275 14.21 3.54 2.45
N VAL A 276 14.61 3.37 1.18
CA VAL A 276 15.56 2.32 0.78
C VAL A 276 16.89 2.49 1.50
N VAL A 277 17.42 3.70 1.56
CA VAL A 277 18.68 3.98 2.26
C VAL A 277 18.54 3.64 3.76
N VAL A 278 17.47 4.10 4.43
CA VAL A 278 17.22 3.79 5.84
C VAL A 278 17.11 2.28 6.06
N ALA A 279 16.34 1.57 5.23
CA ALA A 279 16.14 0.13 5.34
C ALA A 279 17.45 -0.66 5.14
N VAL A 280 18.26 -0.26 4.17
CA VAL A 280 19.57 -0.89 3.92
C VAL A 280 20.54 -0.64 5.08
N PHE A 281 20.64 0.62 5.56
CA PHE A 281 21.54 0.91 6.70
C PHE A 281 21.06 0.21 7.99
N ALA A 282 19.76 0.11 8.22
CA ALA A 282 19.20 -0.61 9.35
C ALA A 282 19.50 -2.11 9.33
N SER A 283 19.67 -2.70 8.14
CA SER A 283 20.02 -4.13 7.98
C SER A 283 21.54 -4.34 8.00
N VAL A 284 22.25 -3.65 7.12
CA VAL A 284 23.69 -3.89 6.88
C VAL A 284 24.54 -3.36 8.03
N GLY A 285 24.14 -2.22 8.64
CA GLY A 285 24.91 -1.59 9.71
C GLY A 285 25.13 -2.50 10.92
N PRO A 286 24.05 -2.95 11.62
CA PRO A 286 24.21 -3.83 12.79
C PRO A 286 24.87 -5.15 12.43
N TYR A 287 24.54 -5.70 11.27
CA TYR A 287 25.18 -6.94 10.80
C TYR A 287 26.68 -6.77 10.61
N GLY A 288 27.12 -5.72 9.92
CA GLY A 288 28.54 -5.44 9.68
C GLY A 288 29.33 -5.16 10.97
N VAL A 289 28.70 -4.41 11.89
CA VAL A 289 29.28 -4.15 13.22
C VAL A 289 29.49 -5.45 14.01
N GLN A 290 28.46 -6.29 14.06
CA GLN A 290 28.56 -7.55 14.79
C GLN A 290 29.53 -8.52 14.11
N LEU A 291 29.57 -8.57 12.77
CA LEU A 291 30.51 -9.39 12.02
C LEU A 291 31.95 -8.97 12.31
N TYR A 292 32.21 -7.68 12.41
CA TYR A 292 33.54 -7.15 12.77
C TYR A 292 33.93 -7.56 14.20
N PHE A 293 33.03 -7.47 15.19
CA PHE A 293 33.33 -7.86 16.56
C PHE A 293 33.43 -9.37 16.77
N ASN A 294 32.96 -10.18 15.84
CA ASN A 294 33.11 -11.65 15.87
C ASN A 294 34.19 -12.16 14.91
N ASP A 295 35.19 -11.35 14.61
CA ASP A 295 36.33 -11.74 13.75
C ASP A 295 35.88 -12.34 12.43
N PHE A 296 34.81 -11.83 11.83
CA PHE A 296 34.21 -12.31 10.60
C PHE A 296 33.70 -13.75 10.62
N LEU A 297 33.49 -14.32 11.81
CA LEU A 297 32.87 -15.63 11.96
C LEU A 297 31.34 -15.53 11.97
N SER A 298 30.66 -16.62 11.59
CA SER A 298 29.20 -16.71 11.66
C SER A 298 28.73 -16.66 13.12
N PHE A 299 27.64 -15.94 13.37
CA PHE A 299 27.07 -15.77 14.70
C PHE A 299 25.55 -15.96 14.64
N PRO A 300 24.91 -16.40 15.74
CA PRO A 300 23.46 -16.56 15.80
C PRO A 300 22.76 -15.20 15.88
N TYR A 301 21.45 -15.18 15.56
CA TYR A 301 20.61 -14.00 15.76
C TYR A 301 20.64 -13.56 17.23
N SER A 302 20.76 -12.26 17.45
CA SER A 302 20.83 -11.68 18.79
C SER A 302 20.08 -10.34 18.86
N SER A 303 19.78 -9.86 20.06
CA SER A 303 19.11 -8.57 20.27
C SER A 303 19.87 -7.36 19.72
N TRP A 304 21.17 -7.46 19.48
CA TRP A 304 21.96 -6.45 18.76
C TRP A 304 21.50 -6.23 17.31
N GLN A 305 20.82 -7.24 16.76
CA GLN A 305 20.24 -7.18 15.41
C GLN A 305 18.81 -6.62 15.40
N ALA A 306 18.36 -6.01 16.50
CA ALA A 306 16.99 -5.51 16.65
C ALA A 306 16.56 -4.55 15.52
N THR A 307 17.48 -3.78 14.92
CA THR A 307 17.17 -2.89 13.80
C THR A 307 17.27 -3.58 12.43
N ASN A 308 17.87 -4.78 12.37
CA ASN A 308 17.99 -5.59 11.16
C ASN A 308 16.67 -6.29 10.84
N TRP A 309 15.79 -5.57 10.18
CA TRP A 309 14.45 -6.05 9.82
C TRP A 309 14.48 -7.31 8.96
N VAL A 310 15.46 -7.45 8.05
CA VAL A 310 15.57 -8.62 7.17
C VAL A 310 15.82 -9.88 8.00
N TRP A 311 16.79 -9.83 8.90
CA TRP A 311 17.12 -10.98 9.73
C TRP A 311 16.03 -11.30 10.75
N THR A 312 15.42 -10.27 11.35
CA THR A 312 14.29 -10.48 12.27
C THR A 312 13.10 -11.15 11.56
N LEU A 313 12.75 -10.70 10.35
CA LEU A 313 11.68 -11.33 9.58
C LEU A 313 12.04 -12.76 9.17
N SER A 314 13.31 -13.03 8.81
CA SER A 314 13.80 -14.38 8.52
C SER A 314 13.70 -15.29 9.76
N SER A 315 14.18 -14.84 10.92
CA SER A 315 14.06 -15.61 12.19
C SER A 315 12.61 -15.95 12.54
N ILE A 316 11.68 -15.01 12.33
CA ILE A 316 10.25 -15.29 12.52
C ILE A 316 9.77 -16.40 11.56
N LEU A 317 10.20 -16.37 10.30
CA LEU A 317 9.86 -17.40 9.31
C LEU A 317 10.49 -18.77 9.65
N ASP A 318 11.65 -18.78 10.28
CA ASP A 318 12.30 -19.99 10.79
C ASP A 318 11.60 -20.53 12.07
N GLY A 319 10.71 -19.73 12.66
CA GLY A 319 9.86 -20.10 13.79
C GLY A 319 10.38 -19.65 15.15
N ASP A 320 11.34 -18.74 15.17
CA ASP A 320 11.84 -18.13 16.42
C ASP A 320 10.81 -17.17 17.00
N ASP A 321 10.73 -17.10 18.32
CA ASP A 321 9.85 -16.18 19.02
C ASP A 321 10.51 -14.81 19.20
N CYS A 322 10.18 -13.88 18.30
CA CYS A 322 10.62 -12.48 18.34
C CYS A 322 9.56 -11.53 18.95
N SER A 323 8.53 -12.05 19.63
CA SER A 323 7.37 -11.26 20.09
C SER A 323 7.74 -10.05 20.96
N ALA A 324 8.65 -10.22 21.92
CA ALA A 324 9.10 -9.14 22.79
C ALA A 324 9.79 -8.00 22.01
N LEU A 325 10.65 -8.36 21.07
CA LEU A 325 11.34 -7.40 20.20
C LEU A 325 10.36 -6.63 19.33
N VAL A 326 9.43 -7.33 18.69
CA VAL A 326 8.40 -6.75 17.83
C VAL A 326 7.51 -5.78 18.62
N GLN A 327 7.13 -6.12 19.86
CA GLN A 327 6.38 -5.23 20.74
C GLN A 327 7.14 -3.95 21.07
N VAL A 328 8.42 -4.04 21.40
CA VAL A 328 9.27 -2.86 21.68
C VAL A 328 9.35 -1.94 20.45
N ILE A 329 9.62 -2.50 19.28
CA ILE A 329 9.70 -1.70 18.03
C ILE A 329 8.34 -1.09 17.71
N GLY A 330 7.24 -1.84 17.89
CA GLY A 330 5.89 -1.33 17.71
C GLY A 330 5.56 -0.17 18.66
N MET A 331 5.93 -0.26 19.94
CA MET A 331 5.78 0.83 20.90
C MET A 331 6.56 2.08 20.46
N VAL A 332 7.82 1.93 20.05
CA VAL A 332 8.64 3.03 19.53
C VAL A 332 7.94 3.70 18.34
N GLY A 333 7.41 2.92 17.42
CA GLY A 333 6.63 3.42 16.27
C GLY A 333 5.40 4.23 16.70
N VAL A 334 4.58 3.67 17.60
CA VAL A 334 3.36 4.33 18.11
C VAL A 334 3.70 5.63 18.85
N PHE A 335 4.67 5.60 19.77
CA PHE A 335 5.09 6.83 20.49
C PHE A 335 5.65 7.89 19.55
N GLY A 336 6.40 7.48 18.52
CA GLY A 336 6.91 8.39 17.50
C GLY A 336 5.78 9.08 16.71
N VAL A 337 4.77 8.31 16.27
CA VAL A 337 3.60 8.85 15.55
C VAL A 337 2.78 9.76 16.47
N CYS A 338 2.53 9.37 17.72
CA CYS A 338 1.85 10.20 18.72
C CYS A 338 2.62 11.51 18.96
N GLY A 339 3.94 11.44 19.07
CA GLY A 339 4.81 12.62 19.23
C GLY A 339 4.65 13.59 18.04
N ILE A 340 4.63 13.08 16.81
CA ILE A 340 4.40 13.91 15.62
C ILE A 340 3.00 14.53 15.64
N LEU A 341 1.96 13.79 16.05
CA LEU A 341 0.60 14.31 16.19
C LEU A 341 0.53 15.48 17.15
N VAL A 342 1.17 15.36 18.30
CA VAL A 342 1.22 16.43 19.33
C VAL A 342 1.99 17.64 18.80
N MET A 343 3.16 17.42 18.20
CA MET A 343 4.00 18.50 17.67
C MET A 343 3.36 19.24 16.48
N ASN A 344 2.49 18.58 15.72
CA ASN A 344 1.83 19.14 14.55
C ASN A 344 0.32 19.32 14.78
N SER A 345 -0.09 19.67 16.00
CA SER A 345 -1.50 19.89 16.37
C SER A 345 -2.20 20.94 15.48
N ALA A 346 -1.46 21.87 14.88
CA ALA A 346 -1.98 22.81 13.89
C ALA A 346 -2.45 22.13 12.58
N LEU A 347 -1.93 20.94 12.24
CA LEU A 347 -2.38 20.16 11.07
C LEU A 347 -3.76 19.55 11.30
N VAL A 348 -4.12 19.27 12.54
CA VAL A 348 -5.45 18.77 12.90
C VAL A 348 -6.53 19.85 12.70
N ARG A 349 -6.14 21.11 12.59
CA ARG A 349 -7.03 22.26 12.37
C ARG A 349 -6.52 23.16 11.24
N PRO A 350 -6.54 22.68 9.98
CA PRO A 350 -6.12 23.53 8.87
C PRO A 350 -7.02 24.80 8.83
N ARG A 351 -6.38 25.96 8.75
CA ARG A 351 -7.10 27.24 8.65
C ARG A 351 -7.71 27.32 7.25
N ARG A 352 -9.02 27.55 7.21
CA ARG A 352 -9.72 27.89 5.98
C ARG A 352 -9.39 29.33 5.60
N THR A 353 -8.88 29.56 4.41
CA THR A 353 -8.72 30.92 3.87
C THR A 353 -10.06 31.40 3.31
N ALA A 354 -10.44 32.62 3.67
CA ALA A 354 -11.61 33.26 3.09
C ALA A 354 -11.43 33.44 1.58
N THR A 355 -12.52 33.31 0.83
CA THR A 355 -12.50 33.58 -0.61
C THR A 355 -12.16 35.06 -0.81
N PRO A 356 -11.14 35.41 -1.65
CA PRO A 356 -10.85 36.81 -1.94
C PRO A 356 -12.11 37.54 -2.38
N GLU A 357 -12.28 38.80 -1.93
CA GLU A 357 -13.50 39.56 -2.24
C GLU A 357 -13.78 39.68 -3.75
N ARG A 358 -12.74 39.82 -4.58
CA ARG A 358 -12.88 39.80 -6.04
C ARG A 358 -13.58 38.54 -6.55
N VAL A 359 -13.13 37.35 -6.12
CA VAL A 359 -13.72 36.07 -6.56
C VAL A 359 -15.16 35.93 -6.04
N ARG A 360 -15.45 36.47 -4.86
CA ARG A 360 -16.79 36.49 -4.30
C ARG A 360 -17.72 37.39 -5.11
N GLN A 361 -17.25 38.57 -5.52
CA GLN A 361 -18.00 39.49 -6.37
C GLN A 361 -18.25 38.92 -7.77
N GLU A 362 -17.24 38.26 -8.37
CA GLU A 362 -17.38 37.58 -9.66
C GLU A 362 -18.39 36.43 -9.61
N LEU A 363 -18.38 35.63 -8.53
CA LEU A 363 -19.35 34.55 -8.30
C LEU A 363 -20.78 35.10 -8.07
N GLU A 364 -20.91 36.22 -7.38
CA GLU A 364 -22.22 36.87 -7.18
C GLU A 364 -22.76 37.49 -8.47
N GLN A 365 -21.87 38.06 -9.30
CA GLN A 365 -22.24 38.57 -10.63
C GLN A 365 -22.63 37.45 -11.58
N ALA A 366 -21.88 36.35 -11.61
CA ALA A 366 -22.22 35.18 -12.43
C ALA A 366 -23.56 34.56 -12.02
N LYS A 367 -23.89 34.53 -10.74
CA LYS A 367 -25.21 34.05 -10.27
C LYS A 367 -26.36 34.98 -10.65
N ARG A 368 -26.12 36.29 -10.70
CA ARG A 368 -27.15 37.26 -11.11
C ARG A 368 -27.36 37.29 -12.61
N GLY A 369 -26.37 36.88 -13.42
CA GLY A 369 -26.47 36.79 -14.86
C GLY A 369 -27.10 35.48 -15.39
N GLN A 370 -27.35 34.52 -14.51
CA GLN A 370 -28.00 33.25 -14.87
C GLN A 370 -29.48 33.17 -14.45
N GLY A 371 -30.02 34.18 -13.79
CA GLY A 371 -31.43 34.35 -13.49
C GLY A 371 -32.06 35.43 -14.37
#